data_b2878f54c4f7e08b598dea14a5f9022b
#
_entry.id   b2878f54c4f7e08b598dea14a5f9022b
#
_cell.length_a   1.000
_cell.length_b   1.000
_cell.length_c   1.000
_cell.angle_alpha   90.00
_cell.angle_beta   90.00
_cell.angle_gamma   90.00
#
_symmetry.space_group_name_H-M   'P 1'
#
loop_
_entity.id
_entity.type
_entity.pdbx_description
1 polymer ?
#
loop_
_entity_poly.entity_id
_entity_poly.type
_entity_poly.pdbx_seq_one_letter_code
_entity_poly.pdbx_strand_id
1 'polypeptide(L)'
;MAQERILISSEWGNVTADLVDNDATRSLVRMLPLTIDMTDHLRQEKTGNLPSSLPSVARQQDFSTGTLGLWGPNDFVIYYRSGRVPQPGIVILGNVTSNVSIFDRPGPVTVRLERAK
;
A
#
# COMPACT_ATOMS: atom_id res chain seq x y z
N MET A 1 7.70 20.75 2.52
CA MET A 1 7.88 19.49 3.26
C MET A 1 8.36 18.43 2.33
N ALA A 2 9.35 17.69 2.74
CA ALA A 2 9.79 16.56 1.93
C ALA A 2 8.74 15.45 1.98
N GLN A 3 8.49 14.85 0.84
CA GLN A 3 7.59 13.71 0.73
C GLN A 3 8.26 12.50 1.38
N GLU A 4 7.50 11.73 2.14
CA GLU A 4 8.01 10.51 2.75
C GLU A 4 8.16 9.43 1.68
N ARG A 5 9.25 8.68 1.76
CA ARG A 5 9.50 7.53 0.91
C ARG A 5 9.69 6.30 1.78
N ILE A 6 9.10 5.19 1.37
CA ILE A 6 9.23 3.92 2.08
C ILE A 6 9.85 2.87 1.16
N LEU A 7 10.49 1.89 1.81
CA LEU A 7 10.99 0.68 1.16
C LEU A 7 10.05 -0.46 1.51
N ILE A 8 9.61 -1.20 0.51
CA ILE A 8 8.78 -2.39 0.67
C ILE A 8 9.63 -3.58 0.24
N SER A 9 9.98 -4.45 1.19
CA SER A 9 10.85 -5.60 0.93
C SER A 9 10.07 -6.89 1.01
N SER A 10 10.38 -7.84 0.14
CA SER A 10 9.76 -9.16 0.14
C SER A 10 10.73 -10.19 -0.43
N GLU A 11 10.36 -11.46 -0.35
CA GLU A 11 11.14 -12.54 -0.98
C GLU A 11 11.14 -12.43 -2.51
N TRP A 12 10.19 -11.68 -3.08
CA TRP A 12 10.09 -11.48 -4.54
C TRP A 12 10.88 -10.27 -5.01
N GLY A 13 11.49 -9.52 -4.11
CA GLY A 13 12.26 -8.33 -4.41
C GLY A 13 11.78 -7.14 -3.61
N ASN A 14 12.40 -5.99 -3.87
CA ASN A 14 12.13 -4.77 -3.14
C ASN A 14 11.64 -3.69 -4.10
N VAL A 15 10.72 -2.86 -3.60
CA VAL A 15 10.28 -1.66 -4.33
C VAL A 15 10.31 -0.48 -3.38
N THR A 16 10.38 0.72 -3.94
CA THR A 16 10.23 1.97 -3.19
C THR A 16 8.91 2.62 -3.56
N ALA A 17 8.38 3.41 -2.65
CA ALA A 17 7.13 4.12 -2.86
C ALA A 17 7.19 5.50 -2.24
N ASP A 18 6.58 6.47 -2.91
CA ASP A 18 6.38 7.81 -2.37
C ASP A 18 5.00 7.89 -1.76
N LEU A 19 4.92 8.37 -0.52
CA LEU A 19 3.65 8.54 0.18
C LEU A 19 3.11 9.95 -0.05
N VAL A 20 1.80 10.06 -0.22
CA VAL A 20 1.15 11.36 -0.17
C VAL A 20 1.12 11.86 1.27
N ASP A 21 0.89 13.14 1.48
CA ASP A 21 0.85 13.72 2.83
C ASP A 21 -0.59 13.92 3.28
N ASN A 22 -1.06 13.03 4.14
CA ASN A 22 -2.36 13.16 4.78
C ASN A 22 -2.29 12.51 6.18
N ASP A 23 -3.39 12.59 6.93
CA ASP A 23 -3.40 12.06 8.29
C ASP A 23 -3.19 10.54 8.32
N ALA A 24 -3.70 9.84 7.32
CA ALA A 24 -3.52 8.38 7.25
C ALA A 24 -2.06 8.01 7.05
N THR A 25 -1.36 8.68 6.11
CA THR A 25 0.05 8.36 5.86
C THR A 25 0.95 8.76 7.02
N ARG A 26 0.64 9.87 7.68
CA ARG A 26 1.41 10.28 8.86
C ARG A 26 1.30 9.24 9.97
N SER A 27 0.11 8.67 10.15
CA SER A 27 -0.11 7.61 11.12
C SER A 27 0.61 6.31 10.72
N LEU A 28 0.57 5.97 9.43
CA LEU A 28 1.27 4.79 8.91
C LEU A 28 2.78 4.90 9.17
N VAL A 29 3.36 6.06 8.89
CA VAL A 29 4.80 6.28 9.07
C VAL A 29 5.22 6.08 10.53
N ARG A 30 4.36 6.45 11.47
CA ARG A 30 4.65 6.26 12.90
C ARG A 30 4.67 4.78 13.31
N MET A 31 4.07 3.89 12.52
CA MET A 31 4.07 2.45 12.79
C MET A 31 5.32 1.75 12.25
N LEU A 32 6.09 2.40 11.37
CA LEU A 32 7.23 1.77 10.71
C LEU A 32 8.41 1.57 11.65
N PRO A 33 9.18 0.51 11.52
CA PRO A 33 9.00 -0.55 10.51
C PRO A 33 7.92 -1.54 10.94
N LEU A 34 7.28 -2.17 9.96
CA LEU A 34 6.31 -3.21 10.26
C LEU A 34 6.30 -4.27 9.16
N THR A 35 5.81 -5.46 9.53
CA THR A 35 5.71 -6.60 8.62
C THR A 35 4.24 -6.93 8.44
N ILE A 36 3.83 -7.16 7.19
CA ILE A 36 2.44 -7.46 6.85
C ILE A 36 2.40 -8.75 6.05
N ASP A 37 1.56 -9.70 6.48
CA ASP A 37 1.25 -10.88 5.69
C ASP A 37 0.15 -10.50 4.71
N MET A 38 0.43 -10.63 3.42
CA MET A 38 -0.48 -10.22 2.37
C MET A 38 -0.94 -11.40 1.55
N THR A 39 -2.17 -11.33 1.05
CA THR A 39 -2.74 -12.33 0.15
C THR A 39 -3.11 -11.67 -1.17
N ASP A 40 -3.25 -12.49 -2.22
CA ASP A 40 -3.66 -12.00 -3.52
C ASP A 40 -5.18 -11.84 -3.55
N HIS A 41 -5.65 -10.75 -4.16
CA HIS A 41 -7.07 -10.48 -4.30
C HIS A 41 -7.37 -10.18 -5.77
N LEU A 42 -8.20 -11.04 -6.38
CA LEU A 42 -8.71 -10.89 -7.75
C LEU A 42 -7.61 -10.75 -8.82
N ARG A 43 -6.40 -11.23 -8.56
CA ARG A 43 -5.25 -11.05 -9.46
C ARG A 43 -5.08 -9.59 -9.86
N GLN A 44 -5.27 -8.69 -8.90
CA GLN A 44 -5.27 -7.26 -9.08
C GLN A 44 -4.39 -6.56 -8.04
N GLU A 45 -4.34 -7.14 -6.82
CA GLU A 45 -3.73 -6.46 -5.69
C GLU A 45 -3.25 -7.44 -4.64
N LYS A 46 -2.28 -7.00 -3.83
CA LYS A 46 -1.91 -7.67 -2.58
C LYS A 46 -2.54 -6.89 -1.44
N THR A 47 -3.15 -7.58 -0.49
CA THR A 47 -3.86 -6.95 0.61
C THR A 47 -3.51 -7.62 1.94
N GLY A 48 -3.36 -6.83 3.00
CA GLY A 48 -3.08 -7.33 4.33
C GLY A 48 -3.34 -6.27 5.39
N ASN A 49 -3.58 -6.72 6.61
CA ASN A 49 -4.00 -5.84 7.70
C ASN A 49 -2.81 -5.16 8.37
N LEU A 50 -2.98 -3.87 8.63
CA LEU A 50 -2.11 -3.12 9.52
C LEU A 50 -2.43 -3.47 10.98
N PRO A 51 -1.47 -3.29 11.90
CA PRO A 51 -1.73 -3.59 13.31
C PRO A 51 -2.71 -2.65 13.97
N SER A 52 -2.95 -1.46 13.39
CA SER A 52 -3.89 -0.48 13.92
C SER A 52 -4.60 0.22 12.78
N SER A 53 -5.79 0.74 13.07
CA SER A 53 -6.55 1.54 12.10
C SER A 53 -5.88 2.87 11.83
N LEU A 54 -6.05 3.37 10.62
CA LEU A 54 -5.58 4.69 10.24
C LEU A 54 -6.74 5.70 10.32
N PRO A 55 -6.42 6.99 10.54
CA PRO A 55 -7.46 8.01 10.54
C PRO A 55 -8.22 8.07 9.24
N SER A 56 -9.48 8.44 9.31
CA SER A 56 -10.34 8.57 8.13
C SER A 56 -9.96 9.83 7.37
N VAL A 57 -9.74 9.66 6.06
CA VAL A 57 -9.50 10.77 5.13
C VAL A 57 -10.30 10.53 3.86
N ALA A 58 -10.28 11.46 2.93
CA ALA A 58 -11.04 11.35 1.68
C ALA A 58 -10.67 10.08 0.91
N ARG A 59 -11.65 9.51 0.23
CA ARG A 59 -11.51 8.27 -0.54
C ARG A 59 -11.81 8.51 -2.00
N GLN A 60 -11.29 7.63 -2.85
CA GLN A 60 -11.61 7.64 -4.28
C GLN A 60 -11.78 6.21 -4.78
N GLN A 61 -12.41 6.07 -5.94
CA GLN A 61 -12.70 4.75 -6.49
C GLN A 61 -11.64 4.27 -7.48
N ASP A 62 -10.96 5.17 -8.17
CA ASP A 62 -10.00 4.79 -9.20
C ASP A 62 -8.60 4.56 -8.60
N PHE A 63 -7.92 3.55 -9.12
CA PHE A 63 -6.52 3.30 -8.77
C PHE A 63 -5.73 2.92 -10.02
N SER A 64 -4.43 3.10 -9.95
CA SER A 64 -3.51 2.82 -11.04
C SER A 64 -2.54 1.72 -10.66
N THR A 65 -1.83 1.19 -11.64
CA THR A 65 -0.71 0.29 -11.36
C THR A 65 0.32 1.01 -10.48
N GLY A 66 0.61 0.42 -9.34
CA GLY A 66 1.53 1.01 -8.36
C GLY A 66 0.87 1.77 -7.22
N THR A 67 -0.44 1.98 -7.26
CA THR A 67 -1.13 2.67 -6.16
C THR A 67 -1.00 1.88 -4.87
N LEU A 68 -0.66 2.58 -3.78
CA LEU A 68 -0.81 2.06 -2.42
C LEU A 68 -2.11 2.61 -1.87
N GLY A 69 -2.97 1.73 -1.39
CA GLY A 69 -4.30 2.10 -0.92
C GLY A 69 -4.64 1.55 0.44
N LEU A 70 -5.77 2.02 0.96
CA LEU A 70 -6.32 1.53 2.22
C LEU A 70 -7.80 1.25 2.03
N TRP A 71 -8.19 0.00 2.20
CA TRP A 71 -9.58 -0.44 2.31
C TRP A 71 -9.98 -0.41 3.77
N GLY A 72 -11.20 0.07 4.04
CA GLY A 72 -11.67 0.12 5.42
C GLY A 72 -10.68 0.90 6.28
N PRO A 73 -10.60 0.59 7.59
CA PRO A 73 -9.71 1.34 8.48
C PRO A 73 -8.27 0.85 8.52
N ASN A 74 -7.99 -0.40 8.11
CA ASN A 74 -6.65 -0.96 8.34
C ASN A 74 -6.17 -1.97 7.29
N ASP A 75 -6.82 -2.05 6.13
CA ASP A 75 -6.44 -3.02 5.11
C ASP A 75 -5.52 -2.35 4.10
N PHE A 76 -4.22 -2.63 4.20
CA PHE A 76 -3.19 -2.05 3.34
C PHE A 76 -3.12 -2.82 2.03
N VAL A 77 -3.07 -2.10 0.91
CA VAL A 77 -3.19 -2.70 -0.43
C VAL A 77 -2.09 -2.18 -1.33
N ILE A 78 -1.48 -3.10 -2.09
CA ILE A 78 -0.54 -2.77 -3.17
C ILE A 78 -1.22 -3.20 -4.47
N TYR A 79 -1.59 -2.22 -5.30
CA TYR A 79 -2.20 -2.50 -6.60
C TYR A 79 -1.14 -2.69 -7.66
N TYR A 80 -1.11 -3.87 -8.28
CA TYR A 80 -0.19 -4.12 -9.38
C TYR A 80 -0.88 -4.04 -10.75
N ARG A 81 -2.17 -3.69 -10.75
CA ARG A 81 -2.96 -3.39 -11.95
C ARG A 81 -3.85 -2.19 -11.68
N SER A 82 -4.22 -1.48 -12.73
CA SER A 82 -5.16 -0.37 -12.61
C SER A 82 -6.59 -0.87 -12.65
N GLY A 83 -7.51 -0.09 -12.09
CA GLY A 83 -8.92 -0.45 -12.04
C GLY A 83 -9.73 0.52 -11.21
N ARG A 84 -10.89 0.05 -10.77
CA ARG A 84 -11.84 0.84 -10.02
C ARG A 84 -12.51 -0.02 -8.95
N VAL A 85 -12.69 0.52 -7.78
CA VAL A 85 -13.33 -0.16 -6.65
C VAL A 85 -14.70 0.44 -6.40
N PRO A 86 -15.65 -0.33 -5.80
CA PRO A 86 -16.96 0.22 -5.44
C PRO A 86 -16.84 1.24 -4.32
N GLN A 87 -17.90 2.06 -4.16
CA GLN A 87 -17.98 2.96 -3.04
C GLN A 87 -17.98 2.20 -1.71
N PRO A 88 -17.41 2.75 -0.65
CA PRO A 88 -16.91 4.12 -0.50
C PRO A 88 -15.51 4.36 -1.08
N GLY A 89 -14.88 3.38 -1.68
CA GLY A 89 -13.58 3.55 -2.28
C GLY A 89 -12.43 3.32 -1.30
N ILE A 90 -11.26 3.77 -1.71
CA ILE A 90 -10.02 3.59 -0.96
C ILE A 90 -9.38 4.94 -0.64
N VAL A 91 -8.63 4.96 0.44
CA VAL A 91 -7.71 6.06 0.72
C VAL A 91 -6.47 5.83 -0.12
N ILE A 92 -5.99 6.85 -0.79
CA ILE A 92 -4.71 6.77 -1.52
C ILE A 92 -3.60 7.11 -0.53
N LEU A 93 -2.69 6.15 -0.34
CA LEU A 93 -1.54 6.33 0.56
C LEU A 93 -0.30 6.77 -0.20
N GLY A 94 -0.17 6.38 -1.46
CA GLY A 94 0.98 6.73 -2.26
C GLY A 94 1.08 5.90 -3.53
N ASN A 95 2.27 5.92 -4.13
CA ASN A 95 2.55 5.18 -5.36
C ASN A 95 3.93 4.53 -5.31
N VAL A 96 3.99 3.28 -5.77
CA VAL A 96 5.26 2.59 -5.99
C VAL A 96 5.98 3.27 -7.15
N THR A 97 7.25 3.59 -6.96
CA THR A 97 8.05 4.31 -7.95
C THR A 97 9.01 3.41 -8.72
N SER A 98 9.03 2.13 -8.39
CA SER A 98 9.88 1.16 -9.08
C SER A 98 9.03 -0.01 -9.56
N ASN A 99 9.60 -1.17 -9.72
CA ASN A 99 8.99 -2.29 -10.42
C ASN A 99 7.91 -3.01 -9.57
N VAL A 100 6.69 -2.48 -9.55
CA VAL A 100 5.57 -3.09 -8.82
C VAL A 100 5.18 -4.45 -9.40
N SER A 101 5.60 -4.77 -10.62
CA SER A 101 5.24 -6.02 -11.27
C SER A 101 5.79 -7.26 -10.53
N ILE A 102 6.73 -7.09 -9.60
CA ILE A 102 7.17 -8.22 -8.77
C ILE A 102 6.00 -8.82 -7.98
N PHE A 103 4.95 -8.04 -7.72
CA PHE A 103 3.76 -8.50 -7.00
C PHE A 103 2.69 -9.08 -7.92
N ASP A 104 2.86 -9.01 -9.25
CA ASP A 104 1.90 -9.52 -10.23
C ASP A 104 2.06 -11.02 -10.38
N ARG A 105 1.70 -11.73 -9.33
CA ARG A 105 1.72 -13.20 -9.29
C ARG A 105 0.74 -13.68 -8.24
N PRO A 106 0.23 -14.90 -8.37
CA PRO A 106 -0.69 -15.44 -7.37
C PRO A 106 0.03 -15.77 -6.07
N GLY A 107 -0.77 -15.96 -5.02
CA GLY A 107 -0.28 -16.46 -3.76
C GLY A 107 0.09 -15.38 -2.77
N PRO A 108 0.30 -15.78 -1.51
CA PRO A 108 0.62 -14.86 -0.44
C PRO A 108 2.08 -14.43 -0.47
N VAL A 109 2.34 -13.30 0.17
CA VAL A 109 3.70 -12.79 0.35
C VAL A 109 3.74 -11.98 1.64
N THR A 110 4.84 -12.10 2.38
CA THR A 110 5.08 -11.25 3.55
C THR A 110 5.94 -10.09 3.10
N VAL A 111 5.51 -8.87 3.43
CA VAL A 111 6.27 -7.66 3.10
C VAL A 111 6.69 -6.95 4.37
N ARG A 112 7.82 -6.27 4.29
CA ARG A 112 8.30 -5.38 5.34
C ARG A 112 8.29 -3.97 4.83
N LEU A 113 7.64 -3.08 5.58
CA LEU A 113 7.61 -1.66 5.28
C LEU A 113 8.55 -0.93 6.22
N GLU A 114 9.38 -0.05 5.68
CA GLU A 114 10.28 0.77 6.49
C GLU A 114 10.57 2.08 5.78
N ARG A 115 11.04 3.08 6.52
CA ARG A 115 11.41 4.34 5.89
C ARG A 115 12.61 4.11 4.98
N ALA A 116 12.54 4.65 3.77
CA ALA A 116 13.68 4.65 2.86
C ALA A 116 14.67 5.73 3.27
N LYS A 117 15.92 5.46 3.05
CA LYS A 117 16.99 6.42 3.36
C LYS A 117 17.40 7.22 2.16
#